data_7045575acb4109756880b7b0c4fecb3e
#
_entry.id   7045575acb4109756880b7b0c4fecb3e
#
_cell.length_a   1.000
_cell.length_b   1.000
_cell.length_c   1.000
_cell.angle_alpha   90.00
_cell.angle_beta   90.00
_cell.angle_gamma   90.00
#
_symmetry.space_group_name_H-M   'P 1'
#
loop_
_entity.id
_entity.type
_entity.pdbx_description
1 polymer ?
#
loop_
_entity_poly.entity_id
_entity_poly.type
_entity_poly.pdbx_seq_one_letter_code
_entity_poly.pdbx_strand_id
1 'polypeptide(L)'
;MATTASAEDISYVKELGADVVIDYQTQDFTKTETKFDFIFDAVGKSSFVQCKPLLNKKGIYISTELGKRGANVFYALFTPMFGGKKVLFPIPKIDKKDVVFLKELVEKGFYKPVIDRYYTLEQITEAYKYVESGQKTGNVVLRIAD
;
A
#
# COMPACT_ATOMS: atom_id res chain seq x y z
N MET A 1 -0.31 -14.17 2.35
CA MET A 1 -0.67 -12.73 2.22
C MET A 1 -1.73 -12.58 1.14
N ALA A 2 -2.79 -11.81 1.39
CA ALA A 2 -3.78 -11.47 0.36
C ALA A 2 -3.65 -9.98 -0.01
N THR A 3 -3.87 -9.64 -1.27
CA THR A 3 -3.82 -8.27 -1.77
C THR A 3 -4.85 -8.04 -2.86
N THR A 4 -5.07 -6.78 -3.23
CA THR A 4 -5.92 -6.40 -4.37
C THR A 4 -5.04 -5.83 -5.48
N ALA A 5 -5.35 -6.15 -6.72
CA ALA A 5 -4.65 -5.63 -7.90
C ALA A 5 -5.64 -5.45 -9.07
N SER A 6 -5.21 -4.78 -10.14
CA SER A 6 -5.89 -4.83 -11.42
C SER A 6 -5.68 -6.18 -12.10
N ALA A 7 -6.53 -6.54 -13.05
CA ALA A 7 -6.40 -7.81 -13.79
C ALA A 7 -5.02 -7.96 -14.45
N GLU A 8 -4.48 -6.87 -14.95
CA GLU A 8 -3.18 -6.82 -15.64
C GLU A 8 -2.00 -7.11 -14.71
N ASP A 9 -2.13 -6.76 -13.42
CA ASP A 9 -1.05 -6.86 -12.44
C ASP A 9 -1.10 -8.17 -11.62
N ILE A 10 -2.11 -9.02 -11.78
CA ILE A 10 -2.32 -10.21 -10.94
C ILE A 10 -1.12 -11.15 -10.96
N SER A 11 -0.59 -11.48 -12.14
CA SER A 11 0.55 -12.39 -12.27
C SER A 11 1.79 -11.81 -11.59
N TYR A 12 2.03 -10.54 -11.82
CA TYR A 12 3.16 -9.82 -11.27
C TYR A 12 3.12 -9.72 -9.74
N VAL A 13 1.95 -9.41 -9.18
CA VAL A 13 1.77 -9.33 -7.73
C VAL A 13 1.92 -10.70 -7.05
N LYS A 14 1.56 -11.79 -7.73
CA LYS A 14 1.83 -13.16 -7.26
C LYS A 14 3.32 -13.47 -7.23
N GLU A 15 4.09 -13.06 -8.25
CA GLU A 15 5.54 -13.22 -8.29
C GLU A 15 6.23 -12.44 -7.15
N LEU A 16 5.65 -11.33 -6.69
CA LEU A 16 6.11 -10.58 -5.51
C LEU A 16 5.77 -11.25 -4.18
N GLY A 17 5.11 -12.43 -4.19
CA GLY A 17 4.85 -13.24 -3.00
C GLY A 17 3.43 -13.13 -2.43
N ALA A 18 2.46 -12.65 -3.19
CA ALA A 18 1.07 -12.70 -2.75
C ALA A 18 0.47 -14.10 -2.97
N ASP A 19 -0.08 -14.71 -1.92
CA ASP A 19 -0.75 -16.01 -2.01
C ASP A 19 -2.12 -15.91 -2.70
N VAL A 20 -2.85 -14.82 -2.41
CA VAL A 20 -4.17 -14.54 -2.95
C VAL A 20 -4.20 -13.12 -3.50
N VAL A 21 -4.61 -12.98 -4.75
CA VAL A 21 -4.80 -11.66 -5.39
C VAL A 21 -6.26 -11.54 -5.82
N ILE A 22 -6.92 -10.49 -5.36
CA ILE A 22 -8.31 -10.17 -5.67
C ILE A 22 -8.30 -9.05 -6.73
N ASP A 23 -8.90 -9.31 -7.87
CA ASP A 23 -9.12 -8.28 -8.88
C ASP A 23 -10.22 -7.30 -8.40
N TYR A 24 -9.79 -6.09 -8.01
CA TYR A 24 -10.71 -5.07 -7.49
C TYR A 24 -11.67 -4.50 -8.54
N GLN A 25 -11.44 -4.76 -9.83
CA GLN A 25 -12.32 -4.29 -10.91
C GLN A 25 -13.55 -5.19 -11.05
N THR A 26 -13.40 -6.48 -10.72
CA THR A 26 -14.46 -7.47 -10.91
C THR A 26 -14.96 -8.06 -9.60
N GLN A 27 -14.21 -7.94 -8.51
CA GLN A 27 -14.51 -8.56 -7.23
C GLN A 27 -14.49 -7.54 -6.09
N ASP A 28 -15.48 -7.62 -5.23
CA ASP A 28 -15.54 -6.84 -3.99
C ASP A 28 -14.80 -7.60 -2.87
N PHE A 29 -13.60 -7.16 -2.53
CA PHE A 29 -12.78 -7.79 -1.49
C PHE A 29 -13.45 -7.78 -0.11
N THR A 30 -14.41 -6.88 0.13
CA THR A 30 -15.12 -6.80 1.41
C THR A 30 -16.08 -7.98 1.63
N LYS A 31 -16.37 -8.74 0.59
CA LYS A 31 -17.26 -9.92 0.62
C LYS A 31 -16.50 -11.23 0.86
N THR A 32 -15.18 -11.19 1.04
CA THR A 32 -14.41 -12.41 1.37
C THR A 32 -14.80 -12.93 2.76
N GLU A 33 -14.86 -14.25 2.92
CA GLU A 33 -15.06 -14.90 4.22
C GLU A 33 -13.76 -14.94 5.04
N THR A 34 -12.61 -14.73 4.39
CA THR A 34 -11.30 -14.76 5.04
C THR A 34 -11.16 -13.61 6.03
N LYS A 35 -10.66 -13.94 7.23
CA LYS A 35 -10.34 -12.95 8.26
C LYS A 35 -8.84 -12.73 8.34
N PHE A 36 -8.47 -11.50 8.67
CA PHE A 36 -7.09 -11.04 8.70
C PHE A 36 -6.74 -10.49 10.08
N ASP A 37 -5.51 -10.70 10.50
CA ASP A 37 -4.97 -10.07 11.70
C ASP A 37 -4.50 -8.65 11.42
N PHE A 38 -4.18 -8.38 10.15
CA PHE A 38 -3.68 -7.09 9.72
C PHE A 38 -4.22 -6.73 8.33
N ILE A 39 -4.74 -5.52 8.19
CA ILE A 39 -5.14 -4.95 6.89
C ILE A 39 -4.42 -3.62 6.73
N PHE A 40 -3.65 -3.50 5.65
CA PHE A 40 -2.92 -2.31 5.26
C PHE A 40 -3.53 -1.68 4.01
N ASP A 41 -4.14 -0.51 4.17
CA ASP A 41 -4.66 0.31 3.07
C ASP A 41 -3.61 1.35 2.65
N ALA A 42 -2.80 0.96 1.66
CA ALA A 42 -1.70 1.78 1.16
C ALA A 42 -2.16 2.88 0.19
N VAL A 43 -3.40 2.84 -0.29
CA VAL A 43 -3.90 3.71 -1.38
C VAL A 43 -5.04 4.62 -0.91
N GLY A 44 -5.60 4.36 0.27
CA GLY A 44 -6.71 5.15 0.81
C GLY A 44 -8.04 4.94 0.06
N LYS A 45 -8.18 3.83 -0.65
CA LYS A 45 -9.42 3.50 -1.39
C LYS A 45 -10.45 2.74 -0.54
N SER A 46 -10.10 2.43 0.70
CA SER A 46 -10.91 1.69 1.65
C SER A 46 -11.16 2.49 2.92
N SER A 47 -11.82 1.90 3.90
CA SER A 47 -12.04 2.50 5.21
C SER A 47 -12.04 1.44 6.31
N PHE A 48 -11.74 1.87 7.54
CA PHE A 48 -11.84 0.98 8.68
C PHE A 48 -13.23 0.34 8.82
N VAL A 49 -14.30 1.09 8.56
CA VAL A 49 -15.67 0.58 8.68
C VAL A 49 -15.92 -0.57 7.71
N GLN A 50 -15.46 -0.45 6.46
CA GLN A 50 -15.57 -1.49 5.45
C GLN A 50 -14.68 -2.70 5.78
N CYS A 51 -13.46 -2.47 6.27
CA CYS A 51 -12.50 -3.53 6.58
C CYS A 51 -12.74 -4.19 7.95
N LYS A 52 -13.42 -3.51 8.88
CA LYS A 52 -13.67 -4.03 10.23
C LYS A 52 -14.29 -5.43 10.27
N PRO A 53 -15.27 -5.79 9.41
CA PRO A 53 -15.80 -7.17 9.38
C PRO A 53 -14.74 -8.22 9.01
N LEU A 54 -13.75 -7.86 8.20
CA LEU A 54 -12.68 -8.75 7.74
C LEU A 54 -11.56 -8.96 8.76
N LEU A 55 -11.50 -8.15 9.82
CA LEU A 55 -10.49 -8.29 10.85
C LEU A 55 -10.87 -9.35 11.88
N ASN A 56 -9.87 -10.10 12.36
CA ASN A 56 -9.95 -10.94 13.54
C ASN A 56 -10.24 -10.12 14.81
N LYS A 57 -10.52 -10.77 15.94
CA LYS A 57 -10.98 -10.12 17.20
C LYS A 57 -10.06 -9.01 17.70
N LYS A 58 -8.74 -9.15 17.50
CA LYS A 58 -7.72 -8.14 17.87
C LYS A 58 -7.00 -7.58 16.65
N GLY A 59 -7.58 -7.73 15.47
CA GLY A 59 -6.96 -7.34 14.21
C GLY A 59 -6.74 -5.84 14.11
N ILE A 60 -5.77 -5.47 13.28
CA ILE A 60 -5.28 -4.10 13.11
C ILE A 60 -5.56 -3.65 11.68
N TYR A 61 -6.18 -2.47 11.56
CA TYR A 61 -6.27 -1.73 10.31
C TYR A 61 -5.29 -0.56 10.34
N ILE A 62 -4.53 -0.40 9.27
CA ILE A 62 -3.60 0.71 9.10
C ILE A 62 -3.84 1.35 7.74
N SER A 63 -3.78 2.68 7.68
CA SER A 63 -3.88 3.44 6.44
C SER A 63 -2.85 4.56 6.44
N THR A 64 -2.30 4.85 5.27
CA THR A 64 -1.42 6.00 5.05
C THR A 64 -2.20 7.30 4.82
N GLU A 65 -3.52 7.19 4.62
CA GLU A 65 -4.39 8.31 4.33
C GLU A 65 -5.22 8.73 5.55
N LEU A 66 -5.54 10.02 5.64
CA LEU A 66 -6.37 10.56 6.72
C LEU A 66 -7.77 9.93 6.80
N GLY A 67 -8.22 9.33 5.70
CA GLY A 67 -9.58 8.87 5.55
C GLY A 67 -10.58 10.02 5.40
N LYS A 68 -11.83 9.68 5.10
CA LYS A 68 -12.88 10.68 4.89
C LYS A 68 -13.05 11.54 6.15
N ARG A 69 -12.85 12.85 6.03
CA ARG A 69 -12.92 13.83 7.12
C ARG A 69 -12.00 13.54 8.31
N GLY A 70 -10.84 12.93 8.08
CA GLY A 70 -9.90 12.60 9.15
C GLY A 70 -10.29 11.40 10.01
N ALA A 71 -11.19 10.55 9.54
CA ALA A 71 -11.75 9.44 10.31
C ALA A 71 -10.68 8.47 10.85
N ASN A 72 -9.60 8.23 10.08
CA ASN A 72 -8.54 7.31 10.49
C ASN A 72 -7.78 7.83 11.72
N VAL A 73 -7.56 9.14 11.82
CA VAL A 73 -6.95 9.76 13.01
C VAL A 73 -7.86 9.59 14.22
N PHE A 74 -9.16 9.88 14.05
CA PHE A 74 -10.15 9.69 15.11
C PHE A 74 -10.21 8.24 15.59
N TYR A 75 -10.30 7.27 14.67
CA TYR A 75 -10.32 5.86 15.04
C TYR A 75 -9.00 5.42 15.69
N ALA A 76 -7.85 5.91 15.24
CA ALA A 76 -6.57 5.59 15.85
C ALA A 76 -6.47 6.06 17.32
N LEU A 77 -7.08 7.20 17.63
CA LEU A 77 -7.11 7.73 19.00
C LEU A 77 -8.03 6.91 19.91
N PHE A 78 -9.20 6.50 19.43
CA PHE A 78 -10.23 5.91 20.29
C PHE A 78 -10.24 4.38 20.30
N THR A 79 -9.95 3.70 19.19
CA THR A 79 -10.06 2.24 19.13
C THR A 79 -9.16 1.47 20.11
N PRO A 80 -7.97 1.94 20.52
CA PRO A 80 -7.15 1.25 21.51
C PRO A 80 -7.83 1.13 22.90
N MET A 81 -8.72 2.07 23.22
CA MET A 81 -9.41 2.11 24.53
C MET A 81 -10.45 0.98 24.69
N PHE A 82 -10.93 0.41 23.59
CA PHE A 82 -12.01 -0.58 23.62
C PHE A 82 -11.55 -2.04 23.57
N GLY A 83 -10.24 -2.30 23.61
CA GLY A 83 -9.68 -3.66 23.71
C GLY A 83 -9.95 -4.61 22.55
N GLY A 84 -10.54 -4.12 21.45
CA GLY A 84 -10.94 -4.90 20.27
C GLY A 84 -10.05 -4.67 19.06
N LYS A 85 -10.68 -4.57 17.88
CA LYS A 85 -10.02 -4.21 16.63
C LYS A 85 -9.50 -2.79 16.70
N LYS A 86 -8.28 -2.55 16.20
CA LYS A 86 -7.59 -1.28 16.33
C LYS A 86 -7.34 -0.64 14.98
N VAL A 87 -7.30 0.69 14.97
CA VAL A 87 -6.79 1.47 13.85
C VAL A 87 -5.43 2.03 14.27
N LEU A 88 -4.45 1.92 13.38
CA LEU A 88 -3.18 2.64 13.51
C LEU A 88 -3.10 3.66 12.37
N PHE A 89 -2.69 4.86 12.72
CA PHE A 89 -2.40 5.91 11.77
C PHE A 89 -0.94 6.34 11.98
N PRO A 90 0.00 5.77 11.21
CA PRO A 90 1.40 6.08 11.37
C PRO A 90 1.68 7.49 10.85
N ILE A 91 2.30 8.31 11.70
CA ILE A 91 2.88 9.58 11.26
C ILE A 91 4.31 9.26 10.83
N PRO A 92 4.65 9.39 9.53
CA PRO A 92 5.98 9.07 9.06
C PRO A 92 7.03 9.97 9.74
N LYS A 93 8.01 9.33 10.36
CA LYS A 93 9.21 10.01 10.83
C LYS A 93 10.38 9.38 10.09
N ILE A 94 10.82 10.06 9.04
CA ILE A 94 11.92 9.58 8.20
C ILE A 94 13.23 10.09 8.78
N ASP A 95 14.12 9.17 9.10
CA ASP A 95 15.48 9.50 9.51
C ASP A 95 16.52 8.78 8.63
N LYS A 96 17.80 9.13 8.82
CA LYS A 96 18.91 8.52 8.06
C LYS A 96 18.98 7.00 8.25
N LYS A 97 18.56 6.48 9.40
CA LYS A 97 18.59 5.04 9.70
C LYS A 97 17.60 4.28 8.84
N ASP A 98 16.42 4.86 8.58
CA ASP A 98 15.39 4.26 7.73
C ASP A 98 15.90 4.14 6.28
N VAL A 99 16.58 5.18 5.79
CA VAL A 99 17.19 5.17 4.45
C VAL A 99 18.29 4.10 4.34
N VAL A 100 19.17 4.01 5.34
CA VAL A 100 20.21 2.97 5.38
C VAL A 100 19.60 1.59 5.44
N PHE A 101 18.58 1.38 6.26
CA PHE A 101 17.87 0.10 6.37
C PHE A 101 17.24 -0.32 5.03
N LEU A 102 16.55 0.60 4.35
CA LEU A 102 15.97 0.32 3.03
C LEU A 102 17.05 -0.03 2.00
N LYS A 103 18.16 0.71 1.99
CA LYS A 103 19.32 0.39 1.14
C LYS A 103 19.81 -1.03 1.38
N GLU A 104 20.02 -1.41 2.64
CA GLU A 104 20.46 -2.78 2.99
C GLU A 104 19.48 -3.85 2.54
N LEU A 105 18.16 -3.63 2.65
CA LEU A 105 17.16 -4.57 2.17
C LEU A 105 17.26 -4.80 0.65
N VAL A 106 17.50 -3.72 -0.10
CA VAL A 106 17.70 -3.80 -1.56
C VAL A 106 18.99 -4.55 -1.89
N GLU A 107 20.12 -4.19 -1.25
CA GLU A 107 21.42 -4.80 -1.50
C GLU A 107 21.47 -6.29 -1.15
N LYS A 108 20.76 -6.70 -0.09
CA LYS A 108 20.62 -8.11 0.32
C LYS A 108 19.57 -8.89 -0.50
N GLY A 109 18.86 -8.24 -1.42
CA GLY A 109 17.83 -8.86 -2.25
C GLY A 109 16.52 -9.19 -1.52
N PHE A 110 16.34 -8.71 -0.28
CA PHE A 110 15.09 -8.87 0.48
C PHE A 110 13.98 -7.94 0.01
N TYR A 111 14.34 -6.86 -0.67
CA TYR A 111 13.42 -5.95 -1.30
C TYR A 111 13.85 -5.67 -2.74
N LYS A 112 12.95 -5.93 -3.68
CA LYS A 112 13.14 -5.61 -5.11
C LYS A 112 12.21 -4.47 -5.46
N PRO A 113 12.73 -3.25 -5.67
CA PRO A 113 11.90 -2.14 -6.13
C PRO A 113 11.35 -2.45 -7.51
N VAL A 114 10.05 -2.27 -7.66
CA VAL A 114 9.38 -2.37 -8.95
C VAL A 114 9.67 -1.12 -9.74
N ILE A 115 10.25 -1.25 -10.92
CA ILE A 115 10.50 -0.15 -11.83
C ILE A 115 9.63 -0.34 -13.06
N ASP A 116 8.72 0.59 -13.27
CA ASP A 116 7.85 0.61 -14.45
C ASP A 116 8.65 1.06 -15.67
N ARG A 117 9.22 2.26 -15.61
CA ARG A 117 9.99 2.83 -16.71
C ARG A 117 10.99 3.89 -16.30
N TYR A 118 11.86 4.19 -17.23
CA TYR A 118 12.88 5.24 -17.10
C TYR A 118 12.58 6.38 -18.05
N TYR A 119 12.88 7.60 -17.61
CA TYR A 119 12.91 8.81 -18.42
C TYR A 119 14.23 9.53 -18.23
N THR A 120 14.63 10.35 -19.22
CA THR A 120 15.72 11.30 -19.04
C THR A 120 15.21 12.57 -18.32
N LEU A 121 16.13 13.43 -17.90
CA LEU A 121 15.73 14.69 -17.25
C LEU A 121 14.96 15.61 -18.21
N GLU A 122 15.28 15.59 -19.50
CA GLU A 122 14.58 16.35 -20.54
C GLU A 122 13.12 15.91 -20.70
N GLN A 123 12.85 14.64 -20.43
CA GLN A 123 11.51 14.04 -20.52
C GLN A 123 10.67 14.20 -19.24
N ILE A 124 11.09 15.05 -18.30
CA ILE A 124 10.46 15.20 -17.00
C ILE A 124 8.96 15.53 -17.10
N THR A 125 8.58 16.35 -18.09
CA THR A 125 7.17 16.71 -18.32
C THR A 125 6.32 15.50 -18.72
N GLU A 126 6.87 14.60 -19.53
CA GLU A 126 6.19 13.37 -19.95
C GLU A 126 6.09 12.39 -18.78
N ALA A 127 7.16 12.28 -17.99
CA ALA A 127 7.19 11.46 -16.79
C ALA A 127 6.09 11.88 -15.80
N TYR A 128 5.93 13.18 -15.55
CA TYR A 128 4.85 13.70 -14.69
C TYR A 128 3.47 13.39 -15.23
N LYS A 129 3.22 13.66 -16.51
CA LYS A 129 1.93 13.33 -17.15
C LYS A 129 1.58 11.85 -17.01
N TYR A 130 2.58 10.97 -17.19
CA TYR A 130 2.40 9.54 -17.03
C TYR A 130 2.06 9.17 -15.57
N VAL A 131 2.78 9.70 -14.60
CA VAL A 131 2.51 9.44 -13.18
C VAL A 131 1.13 9.96 -12.76
N GLU A 132 0.75 11.16 -13.21
CA GLU A 132 -0.57 11.75 -12.93
C GLU A 132 -1.73 10.97 -13.55
N SER A 133 -1.50 10.24 -14.65
CA SER A 133 -2.52 9.39 -15.26
C SER A 133 -2.96 8.23 -14.35
N GLY A 134 -2.17 7.89 -13.32
CA GLY A 134 -2.44 6.78 -12.41
C GLY A 134 -2.24 5.39 -13.03
N GLN A 135 -1.69 5.30 -14.23
CA GLN A 135 -1.51 4.02 -14.97
C GLN A 135 -0.20 3.30 -14.63
N LYS A 136 0.69 3.93 -13.87
CA LYS A 136 2.00 3.31 -13.56
C LYS A 136 1.87 2.09 -12.66
N THR A 137 2.67 1.08 -12.95
CA THR A 137 2.86 -0.10 -12.10
C THR A 137 4.28 -0.10 -11.53
N GLY A 138 4.47 0.49 -10.36
CA GLY A 138 5.78 0.62 -9.73
C GLY A 138 6.35 2.03 -9.78
N ASN A 139 7.68 2.14 -9.79
CA ASN A 139 8.38 3.42 -9.74
C ASN A 139 8.74 3.91 -11.15
N VAL A 140 8.57 5.20 -11.36
CA VAL A 140 9.10 5.90 -12.53
C VAL A 140 10.43 6.53 -12.11
N VAL A 141 11.49 6.26 -12.84
CA VAL A 141 12.86 6.68 -12.52
C VAL A 141 13.37 7.67 -13.56
N LEU A 142 13.90 8.79 -13.09
CA LEU A 142 14.63 9.74 -13.96
C LEU A 142 16.12 9.41 -13.93
N ARG A 143 16.74 9.23 -15.09
CA ARG A 143 18.19 9.15 -15.25
C ARG A 143 18.72 10.56 -15.40
N ILE A 144 19.58 10.97 -14.47
CA ILE A 144 20.14 12.33 -14.43
C ILE A 144 21.54 12.39 -15.09
N ALA A 145 22.24 11.26 -15.10
CA ALA A 145 23.53 11.09 -15.77
C ALA A 145 23.64 9.65 -16.30
N ASP A 146 24.42 9.47 -17.36
CA ASP A 146 24.82 8.18 -17.90
C ASP A 146 25.89 7.53 -17.02
#